data_5228fb1f195cec79febf17b0f1f2745c
#
_entry.id   5228fb1f195cec79febf17b0f1f2745c
#
_cell.length_a   1.000
_cell.length_b   1.000
_cell.length_c   1.000
_cell.angle_alpha   90.00
_cell.angle_beta   90.00
_cell.angle_gamma   90.00
#
_symmetry.space_group_name_H-M   'P 1'
#
loop_
_entity.id
_entity.type
_entity.pdbx_description
1 polymer ?
#
loop_
_entity_poly.entity_id
_entity_poly.type
_entity_poly.pdbx_seq_one_letter_code
_entity_poly.pdbx_strand_id
1 'polypeptide(L)'
;MSRTNFDQLLEAGCHFGHLRRKWNPAMAPYIFMERNGIHIIDLHKTVAKVNEAAEALKQIAKSGKKILFVATKKQAKDVVAEKAASVNMPYVIERWPGGMLTNFPTIRKAVKKMANIDKLMNDGTFSKLSKRELLQVTRQRAKLEKNLGSIADLTRLPSALFVVDVMKENIAVREANRLGIPVFAMVDTNSDPRNIDYIIPANDDAKDSIDVVLSACCGAIAEGLEERKVEKADEKAAAEQKEGKAPRKARKEEAEAAE
;
A
#
# COMPACT_ATOMS: atom_id res chain seq x y z
N MET A 1 -1.48 1.16 22.97
CA MET A 1 -2.96 1.26 22.97
C MET A 1 -3.50 0.46 21.80
N SER A 2 -4.65 -0.19 21.95
CA SER A 2 -5.29 -0.88 20.82
C SER A 2 -5.76 0.14 19.79
N ARG A 3 -5.50 -0.10 18.48
CA ARG A 3 -5.86 0.82 17.38
C ARG A 3 -7.30 0.65 16.93
N THR A 4 -7.91 -0.49 17.30
CA THR A 4 -9.31 -0.80 17.05
C THR A 4 -9.93 -1.37 18.31
N ASN A 5 -11.22 -1.15 18.50
CA ASN A 5 -11.99 -1.71 19.60
C ASN A 5 -12.92 -2.83 19.08
N PHE A 6 -13.25 -3.79 19.94
CA PHE A 6 -14.16 -4.88 19.62
C PHE A 6 -15.52 -4.36 19.13
N ASP A 7 -16.08 -3.35 19.82
CA ASP A 7 -17.39 -2.79 19.49
C ASP A 7 -17.41 -2.12 18.11
N GLN A 8 -16.34 -1.40 17.74
CA GLN A 8 -16.20 -0.80 16.41
C GLN A 8 -16.16 -1.84 15.29
N LEU A 9 -15.43 -2.95 15.51
CA LEU A 9 -15.37 -4.05 14.55
C LEU A 9 -16.72 -4.77 14.43
N LEU A 10 -17.44 -4.88 15.54
CA LEU A 10 -18.76 -5.51 15.56
C LEU A 10 -19.79 -4.66 14.80
N GLU A 11 -19.83 -3.36 15.06
CA GLU A 11 -20.71 -2.40 14.36
C GLU A 11 -20.42 -2.35 12.85
N ALA A 12 -19.13 -2.36 12.47
CA ALA A 12 -18.70 -2.39 11.08
C ALA A 12 -18.99 -3.74 10.38
N GLY A 13 -19.45 -4.75 11.10
CA GLY A 13 -19.78 -6.06 10.53
C GLY A 13 -18.56 -6.89 10.12
N CYS A 14 -17.39 -6.66 10.75
CA CYS A 14 -16.15 -7.40 10.48
C CYS A 14 -16.26 -8.89 10.83
N HIS A 15 -17.21 -9.27 11.68
CA HIS A 15 -17.42 -10.63 12.16
C HIS A 15 -18.15 -11.54 11.15
N PHE A 16 -18.79 -11.01 10.12
CA PHE A 16 -19.45 -11.81 9.10
C PHE A 16 -18.42 -12.39 8.13
N GLY A 17 -18.39 -13.71 8.04
CA GLY A 17 -17.65 -14.42 7.01
C GLY A 17 -18.57 -14.92 5.90
N HIS A 18 -18.08 -15.82 5.08
CA HIS A 18 -18.78 -16.43 3.97
C HIS A 18 -19.60 -17.67 4.41
N LEU A 19 -20.43 -18.14 3.49
CA LEU A 19 -21.22 -19.37 3.67
C LEU A 19 -20.31 -20.57 3.94
N ARG A 20 -20.72 -21.47 4.85
CA ARG A 20 -20.02 -22.71 5.20
C ARG A 20 -19.53 -23.51 3.98
N ARG A 21 -20.35 -23.65 2.94
CA ARG A 21 -19.96 -24.40 1.73
C ARG A 21 -18.79 -23.82 0.94
N LYS A 22 -18.40 -22.56 1.21
CA LYS A 22 -17.31 -21.85 0.51
C LYS A 22 -16.07 -21.63 1.38
N TRP A 23 -16.09 -22.09 2.61
CA TRP A 23 -15.00 -21.80 3.54
C TRP A 23 -13.72 -22.57 3.21
N ASN A 24 -12.61 -22.05 3.68
CA ASN A 24 -11.32 -22.72 3.62
C ASN A 24 -11.00 -23.33 5.00
N PRO A 25 -10.70 -24.65 5.11
CA PRO A 25 -10.33 -25.29 6.37
C PRO A 25 -9.14 -24.65 7.09
N ALA A 26 -8.21 -24.02 6.36
CA ALA A 26 -7.08 -23.31 6.94
C ALA A 26 -7.50 -22.07 7.75
N MET A 27 -8.72 -21.56 7.57
CA MET A 27 -9.30 -20.46 8.36
C MET A 27 -9.96 -20.92 9.66
N ALA A 28 -10.06 -22.23 9.94
CA ALA A 28 -10.65 -22.76 11.16
C ALA A 28 -10.14 -22.10 12.47
N PRO A 29 -8.84 -21.76 12.64
CA PRO A 29 -8.36 -21.08 13.82
C PRO A 29 -8.97 -19.69 14.07
N TYR A 30 -9.50 -19.02 13.03
CA TYR A 30 -10.05 -17.67 13.09
C TYR A 30 -11.56 -17.62 13.15
N ILE A 31 -12.24 -18.77 13.03
CA ILE A 31 -13.68 -18.89 13.09
C ILE A 31 -14.09 -19.12 14.53
N PHE A 32 -15.05 -18.32 15.01
CA PHE A 32 -15.61 -18.44 16.36
C PHE A 32 -16.74 -19.47 16.39
N MET A 33 -17.71 -19.35 15.46
CA MET A 33 -18.88 -20.22 15.38
C MET A 33 -19.52 -20.18 14.00
N GLU A 34 -20.50 -21.05 13.78
CA GLU A 34 -21.41 -21.02 12.62
C GLU A 34 -22.80 -20.58 13.06
N ARG A 35 -23.42 -19.65 12.34
CA ARG A 35 -24.80 -19.21 12.57
C ARG A 35 -25.52 -19.05 11.24
N ASN A 36 -26.67 -19.68 11.09
CA ASN A 36 -27.47 -19.64 9.86
C ASN A 36 -26.69 -20.04 8.59
N GLY A 37 -25.75 -20.99 8.69
CA GLY A 37 -24.93 -21.43 7.57
C GLY A 37 -23.83 -20.44 7.13
N ILE A 38 -23.56 -19.41 7.94
CA ILE A 38 -22.48 -18.44 7.75
C ILE A 38 -21.47 -18.57 8.88
N HIS A 39 -20.20 -18.54 8.56
CA HIS A 39 -19.14 -18.52 9.57
C HIS A 39 -19.02 -17.13 10.20
N ILE A 40 -18.84 -17.09 11.51
CA ILE A 40 -18.60 -15.89 12.28
C ILE A 40 -17.12 -15.85 12.66
N ILE A 41 -16.42 -14.77 12.33
CA ILE A 41 -15.02 -14.55 12.60
C ILE A 41 -14.83 -14.11 14.06
N ASP A 42 -13.79 -14.59 14.70
CA ASP A 42 -13.41 -14.21 16.06
C ASP A 42 -12.79 -12.81 16.09
N LEU A 43 -13.56 -11.82 16.54
CA LEU A 43 -13.12 -10.42 16.59
C LEU A 43 -11.98 -10.17 17.59
N HIS A 44 -11.83 -10.98 18.63
CA HIS A 44 -10.68 -10.85 19.55
C HIS A 44 -9.37 -11.14 18.81
N LYS A 45 -9.37 -12.15 17.94
CA LYS A 45 -8.23 -12.44 17.06
C LYS A 45 -8.04 -11.36 16.03
N THR A 46 -9.12 -10.80 15.49
CA THR A 46 -9.04 -9.66 14.56
C THR A 46 -8.34 -8.47 15.20
N VAL A 47 -8.74 -8.05 16.42
CA VAL A 47 -8.10 -6.94 17.14
C VAL A 47 -6.60 -7.20 17.34
N ALA A 48 -6.24 -8.40 17.80
CA ALA A 48 -4.84 -8.77 18.03
C ALA A 48 -4.03 -8.71 16.73
N LYS A 49 -4.56 -9.28 15.64
CA LYS A 49 -3.90 -9.34 14.32
C LYS A 49 -3.83 -7.98 13.61
N VAL A 50 -4.83 -7.12 13.77
CA VAL A 50 -4.77 -5.73 13.28
C VAL A 50 -3.66 -4.96 13.98
N ASN A 51 -3.53 -5.09 15.30
CA ASN A 51 -2.46 -4.41 16.04
C ASN A 51 -1.06 -4.91 15.64
N GLU A 52 -0.89 -6.23 15.47
CA GLU A 52 0.36 -6.83 15.00
C GLU A 52 0.74 -6.32 13.59
N ALA A 53 -0.21 -6.34 12.65
CA ALA A 53 -0.02 -5.86 11.31
C ALA A 53 0.27 -4.34 11.27
N ALA A 54 -0.47 -3.55 12.05
CA ALA A 54 -0.31 -2.10 12.12
C ALA A 54 1.07 -1.71 12.65
N GLU A 55 1.59 -2.41 13.66
CA GLU A 55 2.94 -2.13 14.18
C GLU A 55 4.02 -2.46 13.16
N ALA A 56 3.91 -3.58 12.46
CA ALA A 56 4.83 -3.94 11.37
C ALA A 56 4.79 -2.92 10.22
N LEU A 57 3.59 -2.47 9.81
CA LEU A 57 3.42 -1.43 8.79
C LEU A 57 4.02 -0.09 9.22
N LYS A 58 3.88 0.29 10.50
CA LYS A 58 4.50 1.47 11.09
C LYS A 58 6.03 1.43 10.95
N GLN A 59 6.66 0.31 11.28
CA GLN A 59 8.11 0.14 11.15
C GLN A 59 8.59 0.24 9.70
N ILE A 60 7.85 -0.33 8.76
CA ILE A 60 8.14 -0.21 7.33
C ILE A 60 8.04 1.26 6.87
N ALA A 61 7.00 1.98 7.29
CA ALA A 61 6.80 3.38 6.97
C ALA A 61 7.89 4.28 7.58
N LYS A 62 8.27 4.04 8.83
CA LYS A 62 9.37 4.71 9.54
C LYS A 62 10.69 4.55 8.79
N SER A 63 10.99 3.37 8.24
CA SER A 63 12.16 3.16 7.38
C SER A 63 12.09 3.91 6.03
N GLY A 64 10.94 4.52 5.72
CA GLY A 64 10.68 5.31 4.50
C GLY A 64 10.46 4.49 3.25
N LYS A 65 10.16 3.24 3.41
CA LYS A 65 9.84 2.33 2.33
C LYS A 65 8.37 2.46 1.95
N LYS A 66 8.02 2.13 0.70
CA LYS A 66 6.65 2.21 0.21
C LYS A 66 5.92 0.89 0.42
N ILE A 67 4.66 1.00 0.80
CA ILE A 67 3.70 -0.11 0.93
C ILE A 67 2.73 0.02 -0.24
N LEU A 68 2.50 -1.06 -0.99
CA LEU A 68 1.58 -1.08 -2.12
C LEU A 68 0.25 -1.68 -1.69
N PHE A 69 -0.83 -0.90 -1.82
CA PHE A 69 -2.18 -1.36 -1.54
C PHE A 69 -2.83 -1.95 -2.79
N VAL A 70 -3.52 -3.09 -2.64
CA VAL A 70 -4.17 -3.80 -3.75
C VAL A 70 -5.58 -4.17 -3.38
N ALA A 71 -6.54 -3.68 -4.15
CA ALA A 71 -7.95 -3.98 -3.96
C ALA A 71 -8.76 -3.78 -5.25
N THR A 72 -9.01 -4.84 -5.99
CA THR A 72 -9.83 -4.74 -7.22
C THR A 72 -11.32 -5.01 -6.96
N LYS A 73 -11.70 -5.32 -5.71
CA LYS A 73 -13.09 -5.54 -5.30
C LYS A 73 -13.87 -4.23 -5.32
N LYS A 74 -15.09 -4.24 -5.87
CA LYS A 74 -15.89 -3.01 -6.04
C LYS A 74 -16.11 -2.26 -4.72
N GLN A 75 -16.37 -3.00 -3.64
CA GLN A 75 -16.62 -2.45 -2.31
C GLN A 75 -15.38 -1.79 -1.68
N ALA A 76 -14.18 -2.29 -2.04
CA ALA A 76 -12.91 -1.86 -1.47
C ALA A 76 -12.23 -0.71 -2.24
N LYS A 77 -12.50 -0.57 -3.54
CA LYS A 77 -11.78 0.35 -4.43
C LYS A 77 -11.70 1.78 -3.90
N ASP A 78 -12.83 2.37 -3.59
CA ASP A 78 -12.91 3.79 -3.22
C ASP A 78 -12.27 4.02 -1.85
N VAL A 79 -12.52 3.12 -0.89
CA VAL A 79 -11.95 3.18 0.45
C VAL A 79 -10.42 3.06 0.40
N VAL A 80 -9.91 2.08 -0.35
CA VAL A 80 -8.45 1.88 -0.48
C VAL A 80 -7.80 3.06 -1.18
N ALA A 81 -8.42 3.62 -2.23
CA ALA A 81 -7.88 4.79 -2.92
C ALA A 81 -7.76 6.00 -1.99
N GLU A 82 -8.82 6.29 -1.22
CA GLU A 82 -8.85 7.41 -0.28
C GLU A 82 -7.81 7.24 0.83
N LYS A 83 -7.80 6.09 1.51
CA LYS A 83 -6.89 5.83 2.64
C LYS A 83 -5.43 5.74 2.21
N ALA A 84 -5.12 5.09 1.09
CA ALA A 84 -3.75 5.02 0.59
C ALA A 84 -3.23 6.40 0.12
N ALA A 85 -4.09 7.20 -0.52
CA ALA A 85 -3.73 8.56 -0.91
C ALA A 85 -3.45 9.47 0.30
N SER A 86 -4.22 9.34 1.39
CA SER A 86 -4.02 10.14 2.61
C SER A 86 -2.63 9.95 3.24
N VAL A 87 -2.05 8.76 3.10
CA VAL A 87 -0.70 8.43 3.59
C VAL A 87 0.37 8.46 2.50
N ASN A 88 0.03 8.96 1.31
CA ASN A 88 0.93 9.03 0.15
C ASN A 88 1.60 7.68 -0.19
N MET A 89 0.81 6.60 -0.16
CA MET A 89 1.25 5.27 -0.56
C MET A 89 0.64 4.88 -1.90
N PRO A 90 1.37 4.11 -2.75
CA PRO A 90 0.86 3.63 -4.03
C PRO A 90 -0.25 2.61 -3.84
N TYR A 91 -1.19 2.56 -4.79
CA TYR A 91 -2.29 1.61 -4.74
C TYR A 91 -2.71 1.12 -6.13
N VAL A 92 -3.34 -0.05 -6.20
CA VAL A 92 -3.92 -0.63 -7.43
C VAL A 92 -5.35 -1.05 -7.14
N ILE A 93 -6.31 -0.42 -7.83
CA ILE A 93 -7.75 -0.61 -7.57
C ILE A 93 -8.54 -1.13 -8.78
N GLU A 94 -7.99 -1.02 -10.00
CA GLU A 94 -8.75 -1.42 -11.19
C GLU A 94 -8.45 -2.86 -11.61
N ARG A 95 -7.22 -3.14 -11.95
CA ARG A 95 -6.78 -4.45 -12.38
C ARG A 95 -5.30 -4.64 -12.05
N TRP A 96 -4.97 -5.77 -11.45
CA TRP A 96 -3.59 -6.20 -11.31
C TRP A 96 -3.05 -6.68 -12.65
N PRO A 97 -2.09 -5.99 -13.28
CA PRO A 97 -1.43 -6.53 -14.48
C PRO A 97 -0.45 -7.63 -14.05
N GLY A 98 -0.58 -8.81 -14.66
CA GLY A 98 0.37 -9.89 -14.40
C GLY A 98 1.82 -9.44 -14.68
N GLY A 99 2.73 -9.80 -13.78
CA GLY A 99 4.12 -9.34 -13.84
C GLY A 99 4.37 -7.96 -13.23
N MET A 100 3.42 -7.41 -12.49
CA MET A 100 3.56 -6.08 -11.91
C MET A 100 4.76 -5.95 -10.97
N LEU A 101 5.03 -6.96 -10.18
CA LEU A 101 6.21 -7.03 -9.32
C LEU A 101 7.35 -7.81 -10.00
N THR A 102 7.05 -8.98 -10.55
CA THR A 102 8.06 -9.88 -11.14
C THR A 102 8.66 -9.35 -12.43
N ASN A 103 7.94 -8.53 -13.19
CA ASN A 103 8.41 -7.87 -14.41
C ASN A 103 8.30 -6.33 -14.30
N PHE A 104 8.71 -5.80 -13.17
CA PHE A 104 8.64 -4.38 -12.85
C PHE A 104 9.28 -3.44 -13.90
N PRO A 105 10.42 -3.79 -14.55
CA PRO A 105 10.98 -2.96 -15.62
C PRO A 105 10.01 -2.70 -16.78
N THR A 106 9.19 -3.68 -17.15
CA THR A 106 8.17 -3.52 -18.21
C THR A 106 7.04 -2.60 -17.76
N ILE A 107 6.60 -2.70 -16.52
CA ILE A 107 5.60 -1.78 -15.93
C ILE A 107 6.17 -0.35 -15.93
N ARG A 108 7.44 -0.17 -15.55
CA ARG A 108 8.11 1.15 -15.62
C ARG A 108 8.18 1.73 -17.04
N LYS A 109 8.36 0.88 -18.05
CA LYS A 109 8.28 1.33 -19.46
C LYS A 109 6.86 1.82 -19.82
N ALA A 110 5.82 1.14 -19.32
CA ALA A 110 4.43 1.56 -19.53
C ALA A 110 4.12 2.90 -18.84
N VAL A 111 4.60 3.11 -17.61
CA VAL A 111 4.49 4.39 -16.90
C VAL A 111 5.25 5.51 -17.64
N LYS A 112 6.49 5.25 -18.09
CA LYS A 112 7.24 6.21 -18.92
C LYS A 112 6.50 6.55 -20.20
N LYS A 113 5.84 5.57 -20.85
CA LYS A 113 5.03 5.81 -22.05
C LYS A 113 3.88 6.77 -21.74
N MET A 114 3.21 6.63 -20.59
CA MET A 114 2.16 7.57 -20.16
C MET A 114 2.71 8.99 -20.02
N ALA A 115 3.83 9.16 -19.30
CA ALA A 115 4.49 10.47 -19.15
C ALA A 115 4.95 11.08 -20.49
N ASN A 116 5.40 10.26 -21.43
CA ASN A 116 5.76 10.73 -22.78
C ASN A 116 4.53 11.21 -23.57
N ILE A 117 3.39 10.53 -23.44
CA ILE A 117 2.13 10.99 -24.06
C ILE A 117 1.74 12.35 -23.48
N ASP A 118 1.84 12.54 -22.15
CA ASP A 118 1.53 13.81 -21.50
C ASP A 118 2.43 14.94 -21.99
N LYS A 119 3.72 14.68 -22.20
CA LYS A 119 4.65 15.64 -22.80
C LYS A 119 4.24 16.01 -24.24
N LEU A 120 3.93 15.00 -25.08
CA LEU A 120 3.47 15.24 -26.45
C LEU A 120 2.18 16.05 -26.50
N MET A 121 1.28 15.89 -25.52
CA MET A 121 0.06 16.68 -25.40
C MET A 121 0.36 18.15 -25.11
N ASN A 122 1.38 18.42 -24.29
CA ASN A 122 1.77 19.78 -23.89
C ASN A 122 2.65 20.50 -24.94
N ASP A 123 3.44 19.76 -25.74
CA ASP A 123 4.40 20.32 -26.71
C ASP A 123 3.76 20.79 -28.03
N GLY A 124 2.42 20.82 -28.12
CA GLY A 124 1.71 21.26 -29.34
C GLY A 124 1.84 20.29 -30.53
N THR A 125 2.58 19.21 -30.41
CA THR A 125 2.73 18.17 -31.45
C THR A 125 1.41 17.47 -31.74
N PHE A 126 0.50 17.53 -30.75
CA PHE A 126 -0.86 16.98 -30.84
C PHE A 126 -1.70 17.63 -31.95
N SER A 127 -1.48 18.90 -32.26
CA SER A 127 -2.18 19.61 -33.32
C SER A 127 -1.83 19.12 -34.75
N LYS A 128 -0.71 18.40 -34.88
CA LYS A 128 -0.25 17.84 -36.17
C LYS A 128 -0.78 16.43 -36.45
N LEU A 129 -1.41 15.79 -35.46
CA LEU A 129 -1.96 14.45 -35.61
C LEU A 129 -3.35 14.48 -36.26
N SER A 130 -3.67 13.42 -37.00
CA SER A 130 -5.02 13.22 -37.52
C SER A 130 -6.01 13.00 -36.38
N LYS A 131 -7.29 13.35 -36.57
CA LYS A 131 -8.35 13.17 -35.55
C LYS A 131 -8.44 11.73 -35.04
N ARG A 132 -8.17 10.73 -35.89
CA ARG A 132 -8.19 9.31 -35.54
C ARG A 132 -7.03 8.95 -34.61
N GLU A 133 -5.83 9.40 -34.91
CA GLU A 133 -4.63 9.17 -34.10
C GLU A 133 -4.76 9.84 -32.73
N LEU A 134 -5.21 11.09 -32.71
CA LEU A 134 -5.47 11.84 -31.49
C LEU A 134 -6.43 11.09 -30.57
N LEU A 135 -7.54 10.58 -31.08
CA LEU A 135 -8.50 9.80 -30.32
C LEU A 135 -7.86 8.49 -29.78
N GLN A 136 -7.04 7.82 -30.60
CA GLN A 136 -6.38 6.58 -30.20
C GLN A 136 -5.36 6.82 -29.10
N VAL A 137 -4.53 7.84 -29.18
CA VAL A 137 -3.53 8.22 -28.17
C VAL A 137 -4.22 8.64 -26.86
N THR A 138 -5.27 9.46 -26.93
CA THR A 138 -6.06 9.87 -25.77
C THR A 138 -6.68 8.67 -25.02
N ARG A 139 -7.28 7.74 -25.77
CA ARG A 139 -7.82 6.50 -25.18
C ARG A 139 -6.73 5.63 -24.56
N GLN A 140 -5.57 5.54 -25.19
CA GLN A 140 -4.44 4.79 -24.64
C GLN A 140 -3.92 5.43 -23.35
N ARG A 141 -3.78 6.76 -23.31
CA ARG A 141 -3.39 7.49 -22.11
C ARG A 141 -4.38 7.26 -20.98
N ALA A 142 -5.67 7.44 -21.21
CA ALA A 142 -6.72 7.23 -20.21
C ALA A 142 -6.72 5.79 -19.66
N LYS A 143 -6.47 4.78 -20.51
CA LYS A 143 -6.33 3.39 -20.08
C LYS A 143 -5.11 3.16 -19.20
N LEU A 144 -3.97 3.77 -19.55
CA LEU A 144 -2.74 3.67 -18.74
C LEU A 144 -2.89 4.38 -17.40
N GLU A 145 -3.46 5.58 -17.40
CA GLU A 145 -3.70 6.37 -16.19
C GLU A 145 -4.63 5.63 -15.22
N LYS A 146 -5.73 5.08 -15.74
CA LYS A 146 -6.67 4.31 -14.91
C LYS A 146 -6.03 3.11 -14.22
N ASN A 147 -5.10 2.41 -14.88
CA ASN A 147 -4.49 1.19 -14.34
C ASN A 147 -3.18 1.43 -13.59
N LEU A 148 -2.41 2.45 -13.95
CA LEU A 148 -1.04 2.67 -13.48
C LEU A 148 -0.80 4.08 -12.93
N GLY A 149 -1.79 4.97 -12.96
CA GLY A 149 -1.64 6.36 -12.51
C GLY A 149 -1.20 6.45 -11.04
N SER A 150 -1.80 5.65 -10.18
CA SER A 150 -1.51 5.62 -8.73
C SER A 150 -0.13 5.06 -8.38
N ILE A 151 0.56 4.42 -9.32
CA ILE A 151 1.92 3.88 -9.16
C ILE A 151 2.97 4.63 -9.99
N ALA A 152 2.60 5.78 -10.58
CA ALA A 152 3.51 6.56 -11.43
C ALA A 152 4.82 6.92 -10.71
N ASP A 153 4.73 7.28 -9.43
CA ASP A 153 5.86 7.67 -8.59
C ASP A 153 6.64 6.50 -8.00
N LEU A 154 6.19 5.26 -8.22
CA LEU A 154 6.86 4.08 -7.70
C LEU A 154 8.12 3.78 -8.53
N THR A 155 9.28 4.20 -8.03
CA THR A 155 10.58 4.04 -8.72
C THR A 155 11.25 2.70 -8.44
N ARG A 156 10.96 2.08 -7.29
CA ARG A 156 11.51 0.81 -6.82
C ARG A 156 10.37 -0.13 -6.42
N LEU A 157 10.68 -1.41 -6.28
CA LEU A 157 9.74 -2.39 -5.74
C LEU A 157 9.25 -1.96 -4.36
N PRO A 158 7.96 -2.18 -4.03
CA PRO A 158 7.44 -1.93 -2.69
C PRO A 158 8.08 -2.89 -1.69
N SER A 159 8.17 -2.47 -0.44
CA SER A 159 8.74 -3.29 0.64
C SER A 159 7.69 -4.11 1.38
N ALA A 160 6.43 -3.85 1.12
CA ALA A 160 5.29 -4.64 1.60
C ALA A 160 4.11 -4.50 0.65
N LEU A 161 3.27 -5.52 0.64
CA LEU A 161 2.01 -5.55 -0.08
C LEU A 161 0.87 -5.60 0.94
N PHE A 162 -0.13 -4.73 0.79
CA PHE A 162 -1.37 -4.80 1.56
C PHE A 162 -2.52 -5.19 0.62
N VAL A 163 -3.17 -6.31 0.88
CA VAL A 163 -4.17 -6.91 0.00
C VAL A 163 -5.53 -6.95 0.68
N VAL A 164 -6.58 -6.54 -0.03
CA VAL A 164 -7.97 -6.78 0.36
C VAL A 164 -8.56 -7.83 -0.58
N ASP A 165 -9.05 -8.92 -0.02
CA ASP A 165 -9.54 -10.11 -0.73
C ASP A 165 -8.43 -10.92 -1.44
N VAL A 166 -7.83 -11.83 -0.69
CA VAL A 166 -6.74 -12.73 -1.17
C VAL A 166 -7.18 -13.64 -2.30
N MET A 167 -8.43 -14.07 -2.31
CA MET A 167 -8.96 -14.96 -3.36
C MET A 167 -8.92 -14.28 -4.72
N LYS A 168 -9.30 -13.02 -4.76
CA LYS A 168 -9.35 -12.22 -5.97
C LYS A 168 -7.96 -11.77 -6.41
N GLU A 169 -7.13 -11.38 -5.47
CA GLU A 169 -5.79 -10.84 -5.72
C GLU A 169 -4.68 -11.91 -5.62
N ASN A 170 -5.01 -13.19 -5.89
CA ASN A 170 -4.08 -14.31 -5.75
C ASN A 170 -2.81 -14.17 -6.60
N ILE A 171 -2.87 -13.48 -7.74
CA ILE A 171 -1.71 -13.23 -8.61
C ILE A 171 -0.74 -12.29 -7.91
N ALA A 172 -1.24 -11.22 -7.29
CA ALA A 172 -0.44 -10.24 -6.54
C ALA A 172 0.29 -10.91 -5.37
N VAL A 173 -0.41 -11.74 -4.60
CA VAL A 173 0.15 -12.49 -3.48
C VAL A 173 1.25 -13.45 -3.95
N ARG A 174 1.01 -14.22 -5.04
CA ARG A 174 2.02 -15.14 -5.59
C ARG A 174 3.27 -14.40 -6.10
N GLU A 175 3.10 -13.24 -6.73
CA GLU A 175 4.23 -12.43 -7.17
C GLU A 175 5.03 -11.87 -6.00
N ALA A 176 4.36 -11.39 -4.95
CA ALA A 176 5.00 -10.88 -3.74
C ALA A 176 5.82 -11.98 -3.06
N ASN A 177 5.23 -13.15 -2.83
CA ASN A 177 5.89 -14.29 -2.21
C ASN A 177 7.10 -14.76 -3.03
N ARG A 178 7.01 -14.77 -4.37
CA ARG A 178 8.14 -15.12 -5.24
C ARG A 178 9.33 -14.18 -5.08
N LEU A 179 9.08 -12.92 -4.71
CA LEU A 179 10.12 -11.90 -4.51
C LEU A 179 10.50 -11.71 -3.03
N GLY A 180 9.91 -12.47 -2.11
CA GLY A 180 10.15 -12.33 -0.68
C GLY A 180 9.64 -11.00 -0.11
N ILE A 181 8.59 -10.42 -0.72
CA ILE A 181 7.95 -9.19 -0.24
C ILE A 181 6.87 -9.60 0.77
N PRO A 182 6.92 -9.11 2.03
CA PRO A 182 5.94 -9.45 3.04
C PRO A 182 4.53 -9.00 2.63
N VAL A 183 3.56 -9.90 2.84
CA VAL A 183 2.16 -9.71 2.49
C VAL A 183 1.32 -9.53 3.73
N PHE A 184 0.67 -8.38 3.80
CA PHE A 184 -0.39 -8.06 4.75
C PHE A 184 -1.71 -8.26 4.04
N ALA A 185 -2.64 -8.99 4.60
CA ALA A 185 -3.91 -9.21 3.93
C ALA A 185 -5.11 -9.24 4.87
N MET A 186 -6.19 -8.62 4.42
CA MET A 186 -7.51 -8.82 4.95
C MET A 186 -8.06 -10.13 4.37
N VAL A 187 -8.34 -11.10 5.24
CA VAL A 187 -8.63 -12.49 4.88
C VAL A 187 -9.99 -12.89 5.43
N ASP A 188 -10.91 -13.19 4.54
CA ASP A 188 -12.20 -13.75 4.91
C ASP A 188 -12.14 -15.29 4.98
N THR A 189 -13.19 -15.92 5.47
CA THR A 189 -13.30 -17.36 5.74
C THR A 189 -13.19 -18.25 4.49
N ASN A 190 -13.35 -17.70 3.27
CA ASN A 190 -13.20 -18.40 1.99
C ASN A 190 -11.77 -18.43 1.44
N SER A 191 -10.87 -17.66 2.02
CA SER A 191 -9.51 -17.42 1.51
C SER A 191 -8.48 -18.35 2.15
N ASP A 192 -7.33 -18.55 1.49
CA ASP A 192 -6.22 -19.34 2.02
C ASP A 192 -5.19 -18.44 2.72
N PRO A 193 -5.01 -18.55 4.05
CA PRO A 193 -4.10 -17.70 4.82
C PRO A 193 -2.63 -18.14 4.74
N ARG A 194 -2.30 -19.33 4.21
CA ARG A 194 -0.96 -19.95 4.34
C ARG A 194 0.18 -19.19 3.67
N ASN A 195 -0.14 -18.36 2.69
CA ASN A 195 0.85 -17.59 1.92
C ASN A 195 0.88 -16.11 2.31
N ILE A 196 0.45 -15.79 3.53
CA ILE A 196 0.32 -14.42 4.04
C ILE A 196 1.09 -14.31 5.35
N ASP A 197 1.95 -13.31 5.44
CA ASP A 197 2.78 -13.10 6.62
C ASP A 197 1.99 -12.47 7.77
N TYR A 198 1.12 -11.50 7.45
CA TYR A 198 0.28 -10.80 8.41
C TYR A 198 -1.19 -10.94 8.04
N ILE A 199 -1.85 -11.90 8.66
CA ILE A 199 -3.25 -12.23 8.42
C ILE A 199 -4.13 -11.33 9.28
N ILE A 200 -5.07 -10.63 8.66
CA ILE A 200 -6.11 -9.86 9.35
C ILE A 200 -7.45 -10.54 9.04
N PRO A 201 -7.96 -11.41 9.93
CA PRO A 201 -9.24 -12.07 9.71
C PRO A 201 -10.37 -11.07 9.84
N ALA A 202 -11.05 -10.76 8.75
CA ALA A 202 -12.16 -9.82 8.72
C ALA A 202 -12.99 -9.95 7.45
N ASN A 203 -14.20 -9.43 7.47
CA ASN A 203 -15.12 -9.37 6.34
C ASN A 203 -14.60 -8.44 5.25
N ASP A 204 -14.35 -8.96 4.07
CA ASP A 204 -13.85 -8.21 2.91
C ASP A 204 -14.95 -7.77 1.93
N ASP A 205 -16.25 -8.03 2.25
CA ASP A 205 -17.39 -7.64 1.46
C ASP A 205 -18.06 -6.33 1.94
N ALA A 206 -17.98 -6.04 3.24
CA ALA A 206 -18.58 -4.86 3.84
C ALA A 206 -17.63 -3.66 3.73
N LYS A 207 -18.13 -2.54 3.19
CA LYS A 207 -17.35 -1.30 3.05
C LYS A 207 -16.87 -0.78 4.41
N ASP A 208 -17.73 -0.80 5.43
CA ASP A 208 -17.42 -0.29 6.76
C ASP A 208 -16.35 -1.15 7.46
N SER A 209 -16.40 -2.48 7.26
CA SER A 209 -15.37 -3.40 7.75
C SER A 209 -14.00 -3.07 7.15
N ILE A 210 -13.96 -2.86 5.84
CA ILE A 210 -12.73 -2.50 5.11
C ILE A 210 -12.21 -1.15 5.60
N ASP A 211 -13.11 -0.16 5.80
CA ASP A 211 -12.73 1.18 6.25
C ASP A 211 -12.11 1.16 7.65
N VAL A 212 -12.71 0.46 8.61
CA VAL A 212 -12.18 0.38 9.99
C VAL A 212 -10.79 -0.27 10.01
N VAL A 213 -10.60 -1.39 9.33
CA VAL A 213 -9.30 -2.08 9.28
C VAL A 213 -8.25 -1.22 8.59
N LEU A 214 -8.58 -0.61 7.45
CA LEU A 214 -7.66 0.28 6.73
C LEU A 214 -7.34 1.54 7.52
N SER A 215 -8.31 2.12 8.22
CA SER A 215 -8.10 3.29 9.07
C SER A 215 -7.08 3.01 10.16
N ALA A 216 -7.16 1.85 10.83
CA ALA A 216 -6.20 1.43 11.83
C ALA A 216 -4.79 1.25 11.25
N CYS A 217 -4.68 0.59 10.09
CA CYS A 217 -3.40 0.35 9.41
C CYS A 217 -2.79 1.65 8.86
N CYS A 218 -3.59 2.49 8.18
CA CYS A 218 -3.13 3.76 7.65
C CYS A 218 -2.78 4.77 8.74
N GLY A 219 -3.50 4.77 9.87
CA GLY A 219 -3.12 5.55 11.05
C GLY A 219 -1.73 5.18 11.56
N ALA A 220 -1.41 3.87 11.62
CA ALA A 220 -0.08 3.40 12.00
C ALA A 220 1.01 3.84 11.01
N ILE A 221 0.70 3.77 9.71
CA ILE A 221 1.61 4.23 8.65
C ILE A 221 1.87 5.74 8.78
N ALA A 222 0.82 6.54 9.03
CA ALA A 222 0.94 7.98 9.22
C ALA A 222 1.86 8.32 10.40
N GLU A 223 1.67 7.67 11.57
CA GLU A 223 2.56 7.80 12.73
C GLU A 223 4.01 7.48 12.38
N GLY A 224 4.26 6.36 11.67
CA GLY A 224 5.62 5.98 11.25
C GLY A 224 6.25 6.99 10.31
N LEU A 225 5.46 7.61 9.41
CA LEU A 225 5.95 8.68 8.53
C LEU A 225 6.25 9.97 9.29
N GLU A 226 5.49 10.30 10.32
CA GLU A 226 5.74 11.45 11.19
C GLU A 226 6.99 11.26 12.04
N GLU A 227 7.15 10.12 12.69
CA GLU A 227 8.38 9.76 13.42
C GLU A 227 9.61 9.91 12.53
N ARG A 228 9.54 9.42 11.29
CA ARG A 228 10.64 9.58 10.33
C ARG A 228 10.93 11.03 9.98
N LYS A 229 9.91 11.90 9.87
CA LYS A 229 10.13 13.34 9.61
C LYS A 229 10.87 14.01 10.74
N VAL A 230 10.50 13.69 11.99
CA VAL A 230 11.16 14.19 13.19
C VAL A 230 12.61 13.72 13.24
N GLU A 231 12.87 12.41 13.10
CA GLU A 231 14.23 11.85 13.08
C GLU A 231 15.13 12.51 12.04
N LYS A 232 14.61 12.74 10.83
CA LYS A 232 15.37 13.42 9.76
C LYS A 232 15.62 14.90 10.05
N ALA A 233 14.70 15.58 10.74
CA ALA A 233 14.89 16.96 11.15
C ALA A 233 15.99 17.05 12.22
N ASP A 234 15.97 16.13 13.18
CA ASP A 234 16.98 16.04 14.24
C ASP A 234 18.37 15.69 13.67
N GLU A 235 18.43 14.73 12.72
CA GLU A 235 19.70 14.40 12.03
C GLU A 235 20.29 15.60 11.27
N LYS A 236 19.43 16.37 10.58
CA LYS A 236 19.86 17.59 9.87
C LYS A 236 20.36 18.66 10.84
N ALA A 237 19.64 18.91 11.92
CA ALA A 237 20.03 19.87 12.94
C ALA A 237 21.36 19.45 13.60
N ALA A 238 21.57 18.15 13.85
CA ALA A 238 22.82 17.63 14.38
C ALA A 238 23.98 17.73 13.38
N ALA A 239 23.72 17.56 12.08
CA ALA A 239 24.73 17.71 11.03
C ALA A 239 25.15 19.18 10.88
N GLU A 240 24.21 20.12 10.87
CA GLU A 240 24.49 21.57 10.81
C GLU A 240 25.26 22.06 12.03
N GLN A 241 24.98 21.53 13.23
CA GLN A 241 25.77 21.84 14.44
C GLN A 241 27.19 21.28 14.39
N LYS A 242 27.43 20.17 13.69
CA LYS A 242 28.78 19.61 13.50
C LYS A 242 29.57 20.40 12.47
N GLU A 243 28.98 20.85 11.38
CA GLU A 243 29.63 21.71 10.38
C GLU A 243 29.93 23.12 10.94
N GLY A 244 29.04 23.69 11.77
CA GLY A 244 29.27 24.96 12.44
C GLY A 244 30.35 24.91 13.52
N LYS A 245 30.77 23.75 13.99
CA LYS A 245 31.83 23.51 14.96
C LYS A 245 33.18 23.09 14.36
N ALA A 246 33.30 23.00 13.03
CA ALA A 246 34.59 22.78 12.38
C ALA A 246 35.50 24.00 12.69
N PRO A 247 36.71 23.80 13.25
CA PRO A 247 37.43 24.86 13.91
C PRO A 247 37.96 25.90 12.92
N ARG A 248 37.65 27.17 13.19
CA ARG A 248 38.25 28.35 12.57
C ARG A 248 39.81 28.40 12.60
N LYS A 249 40.46 27.35 13.12
CA LYS A 249 41.92 27.23 13.21
C LYS A 249 42.63 26.93 11.88
N ALA A 250 42.00 26.19 10.96
CA ALA A 250 42.65 25.86 9.68
C ALA A 250 42.73 27.05 8.69
N ARG A 251 41.86 28.05 8.82
CA ARG A 251 41.90 29.26 7.95
C ARG A 251 42.87 30.34 8.41
N LYS A 252 43.40 30.29 9.65
CA LYS A 252 44.41 31.23 10.11
C LYS A 252 45.83 30.78 9.76
N GLU A 253 46.09 29.48 9.70
CA GLU A 253 47.41 28.96 9.36
C GLU A 253 47.71 29.06 7.85
N GLU A 254 46.70 29.05 6.97
CA GLU A 254 46.89 29.30 5.54
C GLU A 254 47.04 30.79 5.18
N ALA A 255 46.64 31.71 6.04
CA ALA A 255 46.80 33.13 5.82
C ALA A 255 48.15 33.67 6.35
N GLU A 256 48.77 32.99 7.33
CA GLU A 256 50.11 33.35 7.84
C GLU A 256 51.25 32.68 7.05
N ALA A 257 50.96 31.71 6.18
CA ALA A 257 51.97 31.08 5.31
C ALA A 257 52.04 31.72 3.91
N ALA A 258 51.26 32.79 3.65
CA ALA A 258 51.20 33.50 2.37
C ALA A 258 51.74 34.95 2.46
N GLU A 259 52.34 35.35 3.59
CA GLU A 259 53.15 36.55 3.74
C GLU A 259 54.64 36.10 3.91
#